data_ac0c13222d7681e0f6002fcf0b1ec69a
#
_entry.id   ac0c13222d7681e0f6002fcf0b1ec69a
#
_cell.length_a   1.000
_cell.length_b   1.000
_cell.length_c   1.000
_cell.angle_alpha   90.00
_cell.angle_beta   90.00
_cell.angle_gamma   90.00
#
_symmetry.space_group_name_H-M   'P 1'
#
loop_
_entity.id
_entity.type
_entity.pdbx_description
1 polymer ?
#
loop_
_entity_poly.entity_id
_entity_poly.type
_entity_poly.pdbx_seq_one_letter_code
_entity_poly.pdbx_strand_id
1 'polypeptide(L)'
;MIKRCPYCNNKHLYDLQDNYKKCSSCKRKFSLKKLQTDITVIEFFCNQVSANRCAKLLNVNYRTIKNRYNLFRQLIATYLEDVYQSSIKDNSSYEEFYYFTDKQKKDKQKSLYNAINIIGFYSNDRIYTLLMPKLPIYNSEHDNKTFENYLRWHRIFSIDSYCTPLNIFWKYLEKNLRKYKGVNEENFFYYLKECEFKFNYLQNEQIKILKKLYFN
;
A
#
# COMPACT_ATOMS: atom_id res chain seq x y z
N MET A 1 -28.63 -1.82 -10.19
CA MET A 1 -28.59 -0.90 -11.36
C MET A 1 -27.77 0.33 -11.03
N ILE A 2 -26.85 0.75 -11.91
CA ILE A 2 -26.04 1.95 -11.73
C ILE A 2 -26.91 3.18 -12.00
N LYS A 3 -27.13 3.96 -10.96
CA LYS A 3 -28.03 5.14 -10.99
C LYS A 3 -27.30 6.47 -11.27
N ARG A 4 -25.95 6.47 -11.20
CA ARG A 4 -25.12 7.68 -11.37
C ARG A 4 -23.87 7.38 -12.18
N CYS A 5 -23.35 8.39 -12.83
CA CYS A 5 -22.07 8.28 -13.55
C CYS A 5 -20.92 7.98 -12.55
N PRO A 6 -20.11 6.94 -12.80
CA PRO A 6 -19.00 6.61 -11.91
C PRO A 6 -17.87 7.67 -11.92
N TYR A 7 -17.83 8.51 -12.97
CA TYR A 7 -16.74 9.48 -13.18
C TYR A 7 -17.05 10.90 -12.68
N CYS A 8 -18.33 11.35 -12.74
CA CYS A 8 -18.70 12.70 -12.34
C CYS A 8 -19.94 12.76 -11.44
N ASN A 9 -20.44 11.60 -11.00
CA ASN A 9 -21.59 11.45 -10.11
C ASN A 9 -22.92 12.02 -10.64
N ASN A 10 -23.02 12.42 -11.92
CA ASN A 10 -24.26 12.92 -12.52
C ASN A 10 -25.32 11.82 -12.56
N LYS A 11 -26.60 12.19 -12.32
CA LYS A 11 -27.75 11.28 -12.31
C LYS A 11 -28.26 10.96 -13.72
N HIS A 12 -28.04 11.83 -14.71
CA HIS A 12 -28.58 11.67 -16.06
C HIS A 12 -27.64 10.84 -16.93
N LEU A 13 -28.06 9.60 -17.19
CA LEU A 13 -27.37 8.63 -18.03
C LEU A 13 -28.27 8.21 -19.19
N TYR A 14 -27.74 8.20 -20.41
CA TYR A 14 -28.39 7.63 -21.60
C TYR A 14 -28.02 6.16 -21.70
N ASP A 15 -29.01 5.32 -21.95
CA ASP A 15 -28.81 3.92 -22.29
C ASP A 15 -28.42 3.81 -23.76
N LEU A 16 -27.41 3.06 -24.06
CA LEU A 16 -26.93 2.74 -25.41
C LEU A 16 -27.05 1.23 -25.62
N GLN A 17 -26.90 0.82 -26.89
CA GLN A 17 -26.84 -0.60 -27.24
C GLN A 17 -25.70 -1.33 -26.51
N ASP A 18 -25.75 -2.66 -26.44
CA ASP A 18 -24.71 -3.56 -25.90
C ASP A 18 -24.33 -3.29 -24.43
N ASN A 19 -25.29 -2.90 -23.59
CA ASN A 19 -25.04 -2.62 -22.17
C ASN A 19 -24.04 -1.48 -21.92
N TYR A 20 -23.98 -0.50 -22.81
CA TYR A 20 -23.25 0.74 -22.59
C TYR A 20 -24.16 1.83 -22.06
N LYS A 21 -23.57 2.76 -21.29
CA LYS A 21 -24.20 4.02 -20.90
C LYS A 21 -23.32 5.20 -21.26
N LYS A 22 -23.95 6.35 -21.50
CA LYS A 22 -23.27 7.63 -21.77
C LYS A 22 -23.75 8.67 -20.77
N CYS A 23 -22.82 9.37 -20.14
CA CYS A 23 -23.15 10.45 -19.21
C CYS A 23 -23.55 11.72 -19.97
N SER A 24 -24.64 12.38 -19.55
CA SER A 24 -25.09 13.65 -20.13
C SER A 24 -24.13 14.81 -19.86
N SER A 25 -23.43 14.80 -18.69
CA SER A 25 -22.51 15.85 -18.26
C SER A 25 -21.11 15.64 -18.79
N CYS A 26 -20.37 14.62 -18.32
CA CYS A 26 -18.98 14.41 -18.73
C CYS A 26 -18.82 13.72 -20.10
N LYS A 27 -19.92 13.36 -20.76
CA LYS A 27 -19.98 12.73 -22.10
C LYS A 27 -19.27 11.38 -22.22
N ARG A 28 -18.65 10.86 -21.14
CA ARG A 28 -17.97 9.56 -21.15
C ARG A 28 -18.96 8.42 -21.41
N LYS A 29 -18.56 7.50 -22.31
CA LYS A 29 -19.23 6.24 -22.59
C LYS A 29 -18.55 5.12 -21.81
N PHE A 30 -19.32 4.24 -21.18
CA PHE A 30 -18.79 3.13 -20.41
C PHE A 30 -19.65 1.88 -20.50
N SER A 31 -19.03 0.72 -20.46
CA SER A 31 -19.68 -0.58 -20.43
C SER A 31 -20.07 -0.94 -19.00
N LEU A 32 -21.30 -1.35 -18.77
CA LEU A 32 -21.79 -1.79 -17.46
C LEU A 32 -21.05 -3.05 -16.98
N LYS A 33 -20.78 -3.99 -17.90
CA LYS A 33 -20.04 -5.23 -17.60
C LYS A 33 -18.62 -4.93 -17.12
N LYS A 34 -17.89 -4.05 -17.85
CA LYS A 34 -16.53 -3.65 -17.48
C LYS A 34 -16.52 -2.93 -16.12
N LEU A 35 -17.45 -2.00 -15.91
CA LEU A 35 -17.57 -1.26 -14.67
C LEU A 35 -17.85 -2.19 -13.47
N GLN A 36 -18.76 -3.15 -13.64
CA GLN A 36 -19.05 -4.14 -12.59
C GLN A 36 -17.80 -4.98 -12.27
N THR A 37 -17.06 -5.42 -13.30
CA THR A 37 -15.80 -6.14 -13.12
C THR A 37 -14.79 -5.30 -12.35
N ASP A 38 -14.63 -4.01 -12.71
CA ASP A 38 -13.67 -3.10 -12.04
C ASP A 38 -14.03 -2.91 -10.56
N ILE A 39 -15.33 -2.74 -10.25
CA ILE A 39 -15.84 -2.64 -8.89
C ILE A 39 -15.50 -3.91 -8.09
N THR A 40 -15.78 -5.09 -8.64
CA THR A 40 -15.48 -6.37 -7.98
C THR A 40 -13.98 -6.58 -7.78
N VAL A 41 -13.13 -6.16 -8.72
CA VAL A 41 -11.67 -6.22 -8.59
C VAL A 41 -11.18 -5.31 -7.45
N ILE A 42 -11.76 -4.12 -7.27
CA ILE A 42 -11.47 -3.23 -6.13
C ILE A 42 -11.85 -3.90 -4.81
N GLU A 43 -13.04 -4.49 -4.74
CA GLU A 43 -13.51 -5.21 -3.54
C GLU A 43 -12.60 -6.39 -3.20
N PHE A 44 -12.18 -7.19 -4.18
CA PHE A 44 -11.22 -8.26 -3.96
C PHE A 44 -9.84 -7.78 -3.50
N PHE A 45 -9.36 -6.65 -4.04
CA PHE A 45 -8.11 -6.04 -3.59
C PHE A 45 -8.18 -5.60 -2.12
N CYS A 46 -9.24 -4.92 -1.72
CA CYS A 46 -9.46 -4.51 -0.33
C CYS A 46 -9.65 -5.71 0.61
N ASN A 47 -10.26 -6.79 0.13
CA ASN A 47 -10.41 -8.06 0.83
C ASN A 47 -9.13 -8.94 0.84
N GLN A 48 -7.99 -8.41 0.43
CA GLN A 48 -6.71 -9.12 0.38
C GLN A 48 -6.73 -10.40 -0.47
N VAL A 49 -7.63 -10.53 -1.44
CA VAL A 49 -7.64 -11.63 -2.40
C VAL A 49 -6.45 -11.48 -3.34
N SER A 50 -5.65 -12.52 -3.49
CA SER A 50 -4.49 -12.46 -4.40
C SER A 50 -4.91 -12.25 -5.85
N ALA A 51 -4.06 -11.57 -6.66
CA ALA A 51 -4.33 -11.32 -8.06
C ALA A 51 -4.61 -12.61 -8.87
N ASN A 52 -3.92 -13.71 -8.54
CA ASN A 52 -4.14 -15.00 -9.18
C ASN A 52 -5.54 -15.57 -8.84
N ARG A 53 -5.94 -15.52 -7.56
CA ARG A 53 -7.27 -15.98 -7.15
C ARG A 53 -8.37 -15.09 -7.75
N CYS A 54 -8.18 -13.77 -7.75
CA CYS A 54 -9.10 -12.82 -8.38
C CYS A 54 -9.28 -13.12 -9.87
N ALA A 55 -8.19 -13.36 -10.61
CA ALA A 55 -8.20 -13.71 -12.03
C ALA A 55 -9.03 -14.97 -12.30
N LYS A 56 -8.82 -16.02 -11.48
CA LYS A 56 -9.59 -17.27 -11.59
C LYS A 56 -11.08 -17.09 -11.31
N LEU A 57 -11.43 -16.36 -10.23
CA LEU A 57 -12.82 -16.14 -9.84
C LEU A 57 -13.61 -15.31 -10.85
N LEU A 58 -12.96 -14.35 -11.52
CA LEU A 58 -13.59 -13.48 -12.51
C LEU A 58 -13.43 -13.97 -13.96
N ASN A 59 -12.73 -15.08 -14.18
CA ASN A 59 -12.34 -15.58 -15.49
C ASN A 59 -11.70 -14.49 -16.37
N VAL A 60 -10.74 -13.73 -15.79
CA VAL A 60 -10.01 -12.64 -16.44
C VAL A 60 -8.53 -13.00 -16.46
N ASN A 61 -7.81 -12.55 -17.49
CA ASN A 61 -6.37 -12.79 -17.59
C ASN A 61 -5.62 -12.24 -16.35
N TYR A 62 -4.73 -13.06 -15.78
CA TYR A 62 -3.93 -12.70 -14.62
C TYR A 62 -3.15 -11.39 -14.80
N ARG A 63 -2.54 -11.16 -15.98
CA ARG A 63 -1.80 -9.94 -16.28
C ARG A 63 -2.68 -8.70 -16.14
N THR A 64 -3.94 -8.78 -16.58
CA THR A 64 -4.92 -7.70 -16.46
C THR A 64 -5.20 -7.37 -14.99
N ILE A 65 -5.42 -8.38 -14.16
CA ILE A 65 -5.65 -8.18 -12.71
C ILE A 65 -4.40 -7.64 -12.02
N LYS A 66 -3.23 -8.20 -12.33
CA LYS A 66 -1.94 -7.72 -11.80
C LYS A 66 -1.71 -6.24 -12.11
N ASN A 67 -1.97 -5.82 -13.34
CA ASN A 67 -1.83 -4.41 -13.74
C ASN A 67 -2.81 -3.51 -12.99
N ARG A 68 -4.06 -3.94 -12.77
CA ARG A 68 -5.03 -3.19 -11.96
C ARG A 68 -4.60 -3.07 -10.51
N TYR A 69 -4.09 -4.14 -9.89
CA TYR A 69 -3.58 -4.10 -8.52
C TYR A 69 -2.37 -3.15 -8.40
N ASN A 70 -1.50 -3.13 -9.39
CA ASN A 70 -0.38 -2.18 -9.41
C ASN A 70 -0.87 -0.73 -9.54
N LEU A 71 -1.85 -0.47 -10.40
CA LEU A 71 -2.48 0.84 -10.52
C LEU A 71 -3.14 1.27 -9.19
N PHE A 72 -3.83 0.36 -8.50
CA PHE A 72 -4.43 0.66 -7.19
C PHE A 72 -3.37 1.07 -6.16
N ARG A 73 -2.22 0.39 -6.12
CA ARG A 73 -1.10 0.74 -5.25
C ARG A 73 -0.55 2.14 -5.55
N GLN A 74 -0.41 2.48 -6.82
CA GLN A 74 0.03 3.81 -7.24
C GLN A 74 -0.96 4.89 -6.80
N LEU A 75 -2.26 4.69 -7.04
CA LEU A 75 -3.32 5.61 -6.59
C LEU A 75 -3.34 5.77 -5.08
N ILE A 76 -3.18 4.68 -4.34
CA ILE A 76 -3.10 4.68 -2.88
C ILE A 76 -1.87 5.46 -2.41
N ALA A 77 -0.71 5.27 -3.03
CA ALA A 77 0.52 5.97 -2.64
C ALA A 77 0.36 7.49 -2.79
N THR A 78 -0.17 7.96 -3.93
CA THR A 78 -0.46 9.38 -4.15
C THR A 78 -1.47 9.92 -3.12
N TYR A 79 -2.56 9.18 -2.90
CA TYR A 79 -3.60 9.59 -1.94
C TYR A 79 -3.05 9.73 -0.51
N LEU A 80 -2.23 8.77 -0.06
CA LEU A 80 -1.66 8.81 1.29
C LEU A 80 -0.69 9.98 1.45
N GLU A 81 0.05 10.33 0.40
CA GLU A 81 0.92 11.50 0.40
C GLU A 81 0.11 12.79 0.55
N ASP A 82 -0.96 12.96 -0.24
CA ASP A 82 -1.85 14.12 -0.16
C ASP A 82 -2.48 14.25 1.25
N VAL A 83 -2.92 13.12 1.84
CA VAL A 83 -3.47 13.08 3.20
C VAL A 83 -2.41 13.50 4.22
N TYR A 84 -1.18 12.99 4.10
CA TYR A 84 -0.11 13.32 5.03
C TYR A 84 0.29 14.79 4.95
N GLN A 85 0.42 15.35 3.74
CA GLN A 85 0.76 16.76 3.56
C GLN A 85 -0.33 17.71 4.08
N SER A 86 -1.60 17.31 3.99
CA SER A 86 -2.73 18.10 4.49
C SER A 86 -2.99 17.93 6.00
N SER A 87 -2.34 16.97 6.67
CA SER A 87 -2.53 16.73 8.10
C SER A 87 -1.66 17.64 8.97
N ILE A 88 -2.23 18.12 10.09
CA ILE A 88 -1.48 18.84 11.14
C ILE A 88 -0.61 17.80 11.87
N LYS A 89 0.70 18.07 11.96
CA LYS A 89 1.71 17.13 12.50
C LYS A 89 2.04 17.35 13.98
N ASP A 90 1.09 17.82 14.77
CA ASP A 90 1.29 18.04 16.19
C ASP A 90 1.42 16.70 16.93
N ASN A 91 2.44 16.58 17.80
CA ASN A 91 2.67 15.41 18.67
C ASN A 91 2.82 14.06 17.95
N SER A 92 3.60 14.02 16.88
CA SER A 92 3.91 12.75 16.21
C SER A 92 5.00 11.96 16.96
N SER A 93 4.74 10.68 17.23
CA SER A 93 5.80 9.73 17.57
C SER A 93 6.37 9.12 16.30
N TYR A 94 7.64 8.74 16.32
CA TYR A 94 8.26 8.07 15.18
C TYR A 94 9.10 6.87 15.63
N GLU A 95 9.25 5.89 14.74
CA GLU A 95 10.12 4.73 14.91
C GLU A 95 10.77 4.36 13.59
N GLU A 96 12.02 3.88 13.65
CA GLU A 96 12.71 3.30 12.51
C GLU A 96 12.48 1.79 12.43
N PHE A 97 12.35 1.27 11.22
CA PHE A 97 12.18 -0.15 10.96
C PHE A 97 13.07 -0.63 9.82
N TYR A 98 13.82 -1.70 10.06
CA TYR A 98 14.72 -2.33 9.10
C TYR A 98 14.11 -3.63 8.61
N TYR A 99 13.60 -3.61 7.37
CA TYR A 99 12.97 -4.78 6.77
C TYR A 99 13.99 -5.61 6.00
N PHE A 100 13.99 -6.92 6.26
CA PHE A 100 14.77 -7.90 5.52
C PHE A 100 13.85 -8.75 4.66
N THR A 101 14.19 -8.91 3.39
CA THR A 101 13.51 -9.85 2.49
C THR A 101 13.69 -11.29 2.95
N ASP A 102 12.84 -12.21 2.50
CA ASP A 102 12.94 -13.62 2.87
C ASP A 102 14.28 -14.25 2.48
N LYS A 103 14.92 -13.77 1.39
CA LYS A 103 16.26 -14.18 0.98
C LYS A 103 17.31 -13.75 2.01
N GLN A 104 17.29 -12.50 2.42
CA GLN A 104 18.20 -11.92 3.41
C GLN A 104 17.98 -12.51 4.82
N LYS A 105 16.73 -12.91 5.16
CA LYS A 105 16.43 -13.57 6.45
C LYS A 105 17.07 -14.96 6.58
N LYS A 106 17.40 -15.60 5.47
CA LYS A 106 18.09 -16.91 5.46
C LYS A 106 19.59 -16.80 5.70
N ASP A 107 20.17 -15.64 5.43
CA ASP A 107 21.59 -15.42 5.66
C ASP A 107 21.87 -15.27 7.17
N LYS A 108 22.84 -16.02 7.67
CA LYS A 108 23.23 -15.99 9.10
C LYS A 108 23.79 -14.62 9.54
N GLN A 109 24.38 -13.88 8.60
CA GLN A 109 24.90 -12.52 8.81
C GLN A 109 23.97 -11.48 8.19
N LYS A 110 22.92 -11.13 8.92
CA LYS A 110 22.00 -10.07 8.50
C LYS A 110 22.61 -8.71 8.80
N SER A 111 23.22 -8.09 7.80
CA SER A 111 23.69 -6.71 7.95
C SER A 111 22.57 -5.70 7.73
N LEU A 112 22.47 -4.67 8.57
CA LEU A 112 21.52 -3.57 8.43
C LEU A 112 21.76 -2.76 7.16
N TYR A 113 22.99 -2.77 6.61
CA TYR A 113 23.31 -2.12 5.32
C TYR A 113 22.55 -2.70 4.13
N ASN A 114 22.11 -3.96 4.25
CA ASN A 114 21.32 -4.63 3.23
C ASN A 114 19.80 -4.54 3.48
N ALA A 115 19.39 -4.00 4.61
CA ALA A 115 17.98 -3.84 4.94
C ALA A 115 17.31 -2.72 4.13
N ILE A 116 16.01 -2.83 3.97
CA ILE A 116 15.19 -1.69 3.52
C ILE A 116 14.84 -0.87 4.75
N ASN A 117 15.31 0.38 4.78
CA ASN A 117 15.11 1.27 5.92
C ASN A 117 13.80 2.02 5.76
N ILE A 118 12.99 2.01 6.81
CA ILE A 118 11.68 2.65 6.84
C ILE A 118 11.61 3.48 8.11
N ILE A 119 11.11 4.70 8.01
CA ILE A 119 10.67 5.47 9.17
C ILE A 119 9.15 5.53 9.17
N GLY A 120 8.55 5.28 10.32
CA GLY A 120 7.13 5.39 10.55
C GLY A 120 6.82 6.53 11.49
N PHE A 121 5.78 7.28 11.19
CA PHE A 121 5.22 8.34 12.03
C PHE A 121 3.81 7.92 12.45
N TYR A 122 3.47 8.19 13.69
CA TYR A 122 2.11 8.03 14.20
C TYR A 122 1.59 9.37 14.68
N SER A 123 0.52 9.83 14.08
CA SER A 123 -0.16 11.08 14.42
C SER A 123 -1.64 10.99 14.05
N ASN A 124 -2.53 11.56 14.89
CA ASN A 124 -3.98 11.58 14.65
C ASN A 124 -4.58 10.20 14.33
N ASP A 125 -4.19 9.18 15.11
CA ASP A 125 -4.62 7.79 14.97
C ASP A 125 -4.28 7.14 13.62
N ARG A 126 -3.29 7.69 12.89
CA ARG A 126 -2.83 7.18 11.61
C ARG A 126 -1.32 7.00 11.58
N ILE A 127 -0.92 6.01 10.82
CA ILE A 127 0.48 5.75 10.52
C ILE A 127 0.79 6.29 9.12
N TYR A 128 1.94 6.93 9.02
CA TYR A 128 2.53 7.32 7.76
C TYR A 128 3.97 6.80 7.69
N THR A 129 4.36 6.28 6.55
CA THR A 129 5.69 5.67 6.36
C THR A 129 6.47 6.33 5.24
N LEU A 130 7.79 6.45 5.44
CA LEU A 130 8.73 6.89 4.41
C LEU A 130 9.83 5.83 4.24
N LEU A 131 10.25 5.63 2.99
CA LEU A 131 11.48 4.90 2.72
C LEU A 131 12.67 5.81 2.96
N MET A 132 13.62 5.31 3.73
CA MET A 132 14.87 5.99 4.02
C MET A 132 15.97 5.50 3.08
N PRO A 133 16.98 6.32 2.80
CA PRO A 133 18.17 5.88 2.09
C PRO A 133 18.85 4.69 2.78
N LYS A 134 19.64 3.92 2.05
CA LYS A 134 20.50 2.90 2.65
C LYS A 134 21.47 3.56 3.63
N LEU A 135 21.86 2.82 4.66
CA LEU A 135 22.84 3.30 5.64
C LEU A 135 24.16 3.69 4.93
N PRO A 136 24.80 4.78 5.37
CA PRO A 136 26.08 5.21 4.81
C PRO A 136 27.15 4.15 5.09
N ILE A 137 27.95 3.81 4.09
CA ILE A 137 29.08 2.88 4.20
C ILE A 137 30.33 3.71 4.47
N TYR A 138 31.01 3.45 5.57
CA TYR A 138 32.29 4.07 5.91
C TYR A 138 33.45 3.30 5.27
N ASN A 139 34.59 3.96 5.09
CA ASN A 139 35.77 3.36 4.48
C ASN A 139 36.42 2.25 5.32
N SER A 140 36.18 2.23 6.63
CA SER A 140 36.66 1.22 7.56
C SER A 140 35.57 0.18 7.85
N GLU A 141 35.92 -1.11 7.69
CA GLU A 141 35.03 -2.22 8.06
C GLU A 141 34.71 -2.23 9.55
N HIS A 142 35.69 -1.85 10.38
CA HIS A 142 35.50 -1.73 11.82
C HIS A 142 34.45 -0.65 12.17
N ASP A 143 34.48 0.51 11.52
CA ASP A 143 33.54 1.59 11.79
C ASP A 143 32.13 1.20 11.34
N ASN A 144 31.99 0.52 10.22
CA ASN A 144 30.71 -0.02 9.75
C ASN A 144 30.11 -1.00 10.76
N LYS A 145 30.91 -1.91 11.29
CA LYS A 145 30.46 -2.90 12.27
C LYS A 145 30.06 -2.25 13.61
N THR A 146 30.83 -1.26 14.06
CA THR A 146 30.55 -0.50 15.27
C THR A 146 29.26 0.28 15.15
N PHE A 147 29.05 0.97 14.02
CA PHE A 147 27.81 1.72 13.75
C PHE A 147 26.61 0.78 13.63
N GLU A 148 26.74 -0.37 12.95
CA GLU A 148 25.67 -1.36 12.89
C GLU A 148 25.28 -1.91 14.26
N ASN A 149 26.26 -2.21 15.11
CA ASN A 149 26.02 -2.68 16.49
C ASN A 149 25.30 -1.62 17.34
N TYR A 150 25.70 -0.35 17.19
CA TYR A 150 25.04 0.78 17.86
C TYR A 150 23.55 0.87 17.45
N LEU A 151 23.25 0.82 16.16
CA LEU A 151 21.87 0.87 15.66
C LEU A 151 21.05 -0.34 16.16
N ARG A 152 21.63 -1.54 16.16
CA ARG A 152 20.97 -2.76 16.65
C ARG A 152 20.63 -2.66 18.15
N TRP A 153 21.56 -2.13 18.93
CA TRP A 153 21.37 -1.94 20.36
C TRP A 153 20.21 -0.99 20.65
N HIS A 154 20.23 0.18 20.05
CA HIS A 154 19.14 1.18 20.23
C HIS A 154 17.78 0.66 19.79
N ARG A 155 17.73 -0.11 18.72
CA ARG A 155 16.49 -0.71 18.25
C ARG A 155 15.91 -1.74 19.20
N ILE A 156 16.73 -2.61 19.77
CA ILE A 156 16.28 -3.64 20.72
C ILE A 156 15.59 -2.99 21.92
N PHE A 157 16.15 -1.90 22.43
CA PHE A 157 15.55 -1.18 23.56
C PHE A 157 14.23 -0.47 23.22
N SER A 158 14.05 0.04 22.00
CA SER A 158 12.84 0.77 21.63
C SER A 158 11.66 -0.15 21.23
N ILE A 159 11.94 -1.27 20.59
CA ILE A 159 10.89 -2.13 19.99
C ILE A 159 10.28 -3.11 21.00
N ASP A 160 11.06 -3.64 21.92
CA ASP A 160 10.59 -4.66 22.88
C ASP A 160 9.93 -4.08 24.13
N SER A 161 10.10 -2.78 24.38
CA SER A 161 9.68 -2.16 25.64
C SER A 161 8.22 -1.69 25.68
N TYR A 162 7.58 -1.38 24.53
CA TYR A 162 6.24 -0.80 24.49
C TYR A 162 5.40 -1.32 23.35
N CYS A 163 4.11 -1.54 23.60
CA CYS A 163 3.12 -1.89 22.57
C CYS A 163 2.61 -0.61 21.88
N THR A 164 3.47 0.05 21.12
CA THR A 164 3.12 1.26 20.38
C THR A 164 2.28 0.94 19.14
N PRO A 165 1.47 1.88 18.62
CA PRO A 165 0.77 1.71 17.34
C PRO A 165 1.72 1.37 16.18
N LEU A 166 2.94 1.94 16.18
CA LEU A 166 3.98 1.64 15.19
C LEU A 166 4.46 0.19 15.31
N ASN A 167 4.68 -0.32 16.53
CA ASN A 167 5.04 -1.73 16.74
C ASN A 167 3.96 -2.69 16.24
N ILE A 168 2.70 -2.38 16.45
CA ILE A 168 1.58 -3.16 15.93
C ILE A 168 1.59 -3.14 14.41
N PHE A 169 1.84 -1.96 13.81
CA PHE A 169 1.95 -1.83 12.37
C PHE A 169 3.14 -2.61 11.78
N TRP A 170 4.32 -2.60 12.40
CA TRP A 170 5.49 -3.35 11.90
C TRP A 170 5.21 -4.86 11.87
N LYS A 171 4.58 -5.39 12.90
CA LYS A 171 4.13 -6.79 12.94
C LYS A 171 3.11 -7.09 11.83
N TYR A 172 2.16 -6.18 11.61
CA TYR A 172 1.17 -6.28 10.53
C TYR A 172 1.85 -6.23 9.16
N LEU A 173 2.78 -5.29 8.93
CA LEU A 173 3.55 -5.14 7.70
C LEU A 173 4.32 -6.42 7.36
N GLU A 174 5.11 -6.95 8.28
CA GLU A 174 5.86 -8.19 8.06
C GLU A 174 4.96 -9.38 7.71
N LYS A 175 3.85 -9.55 8.44
CA LYS A 175 2.88 -10.61 8.20
C LYS A 175 2.27 -10.53 6.78
N ASN A 176 1.99 -9.32 6.29
CA ASN A 176 1.37 -9.13 4.98
C ASN A 176 2.39 -9.20 3.84
N LEU A 177 3.58 -8.64 4.00
CA LEU A 177 4.64 -8.73 2.99
C LEU A 177 5.02 -10.18 2.67
N ARG A 178 4.99 -11.10 3.64
CA ARG A 178 5.22 -12.54 3.41
C ARG A 178 4.17 -13.18 2.49
N LYS A 179 2.95 -12.63 2.41
CA LYS A 179 1.90 -13.14 1.53
C LYS A 179 2.07 -12.69 0.08
N TYR A 180 2.74 -11.56 -0.13
CA TYR A 180 2.93 -10.99 -1.47
C TYR A 180 4.09 -11.67 -2.19
N LYS A 181 3.78 -12.39 -3.27
CA LYS A 181 4.79 -12.95 -4.16
C LYS A 181 5.25 -11.87 -5.16
N GLY A 182 6.56 -11.65 -5.25
CA GLY A 182 7.15 -10.70 -6.20
C GLY A 182 7.39 -9.30 -5.64
N VAL A 183 7.46 -9.16 -4.31
CA VAL A 183 7.99 -7.96 -3.68
C VAL A 183 9.51 -7.94 -3.88
N ASN A 184 10.02 -6.89 -4.51
CA ASN A 184 11.43 -6.60 -4.70
C ASN A 184 11.71 -5.14 -4.27
N GLU A 185 12.98 -4.72 -4.25
CA GLU A 185 13.34 -3.36 -3.83
C GLU A 185 12.64 -2.29 -4.68
N GLU A 186 12.51 -2.49 -6.00
CA GLU A 186 11.93 -1.52 -6.93
C GLU A 186 10.44 -1.24 -6.68
N ASN A 187 9.69 -2.26 -6.25
CA ASN A 187 8.25 -2.14 -6.03
C ASN A 187 7.84 -2.13 -4.56
N PHE A 188 8.81 -2.26 -3.65
CA PHE A 188 8.59 -2.35 -2.21
C PHE A 188 7.74 -1.18 -1.68
N PHE A 189 8.04 0.04 -2.15
CA PHE A 189 7.32 1.25 -1.78
C PHE A 189 5.79 1.11 -1.94
N TYR A 190 5.35 0.58 -3.07
CA TYR A 190 3.92 0.42 -3.34
C TYR A 190 3.24 -0.62 -2.45
N TYR A 191 3.94 -1.67 -2.07
CA TYR A 191 3.43 -2.66 -1.12
C TYR A 191 3.41 -2.13 0.31
N LEU A 192 4.41 -1.32 0.69
CA LEU A 192 4.43 -0.61 1.96
C LEU A 192 3.20 0.30 2.08
N LYS A 193 2.94 1.12 1.06
CA LYS A 193 1.79 2.03 1.02
C LYS A 193 0.44 1.28 0.97
N GLU A 194 0.36 0.13 0.32
CA GLU A 194 -0.81 -0.76 0.42
C GLU A 194 -1.06 -1.21 1.86
N CYS A 195 -0.01 -1.62 2.57
CA CYS A 195 -0.12 -2.05 3.97
C CYS A 195 -0.51 -0.89 4.88
N GLU A 196 0.10 0.29 4.71
CA GLU A 196 -0.24 1.52 5.44
C GLU A 196 -1.72 1.90 5.24
N PHE A 197 -2.20 1.92 4.00
CA PHE A 197 -3.59 2.19 3.68
C PHE A 197 -4.56 1.20 4.34
N LYS A 198 -4.27 -0.09 4.24
CA LYS A 198 -5.11 -1.14 4.82
C LYS A 198 -5.09 -1.18 6.34
N PHE A 199 -4.04 -0.66 6.97
CA PHE A 199 -3.95 -0.53 8.41
C PHE A 199 -4.74 0.68 8.92
N ASN A 200 -4.64 1.81 8.23
CA ASN A 200 -5.24 3.09 8.65
C ASN A 200 -6.75 3.20 8.39
N TYR A 201 -7.30 2.40 7.48
CA TYR A 201 -8.71 2.52 7.07
C TYR A 201 -9.46 1.21 7.23
N LEU A 202 -10.71 1.29 7.69
CA LEU A 202 -11.61 0.15 7.70
C LEU A 202 -11.92 -0.30 6.26
N GLN A 203 -12.20 -1.58 6.08
CA GLN A 203 -12.43 -2.19 4.76
C GLN A 203 -13.47 -1.45 3.90
N ASN A 204 -14.59 -1.03 4.49
CA ASN A 204 -15.62 -0.29 3.78
C ASN A 204 -15.15 1.10 3.32
N GLU A 205 -14.28 1.74 4.10
CA GLU A 205 -13.65 3.01 3.74
C GLU A 205 -12.63 2.82 2.62
N GLN A 206 -11.79 1.77 2.71
CA GLN A 206 -10.85 1.41 1.65
C GLN A 206 -11.56 1.30 0.29
N ILE A 207 -12.68 0.57 0.24
CA ILE A 207 -13.47 0.38 -0.98
C ILE A 207 -14.03 1.72 -1.50
N LYS A 208 -14.56 2.57 -0.61
CA LYS A 208 -15.09 3.89 -0.99
C LYS A 208 -13.99 4.80 -1.55
N ILE A 209 -12.87 4.89 -0.85
CA ILE A 209 -11.73 5.71 -1.25
C ILE A 209 -11.19 5.22 -2.59
N LEU A 210 -10.91 3.93 -2.71
CA LEU A 210 -10.31 3.38 -3.93
C LEU A 210 -11.26 3.47 -5.15
N LYS A 211 -12.57 3.29 -4.96
CA LYS A 211 -13.56 3.57 -6.02
C LYS A 211 -13.50 5.03 -6.48
N LYS A 212 -13.41 5.99 -5.54
CA LYS A 212 -13.29 7.40 -5.88
C LYS A 212 -11.99 7.69 -6.65
N LEU A 213 -10.86 7.17 -6.20
CA LEU A 213 -9.56 7.37 -6.86
C LEU A 213 -9.49 6.74 -8.26
N TYR A 214 -10.11 5.59 -8.45
CA TYR A 214 -10.03 4.85 -9.71
C TYR A 214 -10.95 5.40 -10.80
N PHE A 215 -12.09 5.97 -10.45
CA PHE A 215 -13.07 6.47 -11.40
C PHE A 215 -13.01 8.00 -11.63
N ASN A 216 -12.25 8.75 -10.85
CA ASN A 216 -11.98 10.17 -11.10
C ASN A 216 -10.81 10.32 -12.07
#